data_7e426c7eccfa19f97042a4ac71458667
#
_entry.id   7e426c7eccfa19f97042a4ac71458667
#
_cell.length_a   1.000
_cell.length_b   1.000
_cell.length_c   1.000
_cell.angle_alpha   90.00
_cell.angle_beta   90.00
_cell.angle_gamma   90.00
#
_symmetry.space_group_name_H-M   'P 1'
#
loop_
_entity.id
_entity.type
_entity.pdbx_description
1 polymer ?
#
loop_
_entity_poly.entity_id
_entity_poly.type
_entity_poly.pdbx_seq_one_letter_code
_entity_poly.pdbx_strand_id
1 'polypeptide(L)'
;MSIRIIAAVARNNAIGNNNKLLYWLPSDLRRFKQLTTGHTIIMGRNTFLSLPKGALPNRRNIVLSHTVSSIDGCEVYGSLDEALGKCSSDEEVYIIGGASVYAQAMDRADMLCLTEVDDIPDEADAFFPDYSSWIEAWSEEHTKDEKHSHDFRFVDYKRPGIVDDDKNPHVLTDALEQRVQKAVELFMEGYNCSQSVVAAFADMYGMNRDTALRLSAGFGGGVGRLRMICGAVSGSVIIAGMYCGQTEGDDRQGKASCYKEIQEIIEEFKRENGSVICAELLGLNGAVPTGSLSYVPAERNAAYYAKRPCAQKVESAARILARHIMMS
;
A
#
# COMPACT_ATOMS: atom_id res chain seq x y z
N MET A 1 13.54 13.24 9.70
CA MET A 1 12.47 12.60 10.50
C MET A 1 11.15 12.98 9.87
N SER A 2 10.31 11.99 9.61
CA SER A 2 8.93 12.22 9.14
C SER A 2 7.97 11.80 10.26
N ILE A 3 7.02 12.67 10.60
CA ILE A 3 6.05 12.41 11.68
C ILE A 3 4.67 12.23 11.07
N ARG A 4 4.08 11.07 11.30
CA ARG A 4 2.76 10.72 10.81
C ARG A 4 1.82 10.42 11.98
N ILE A 5 0.56 10.79 11.83
CA ILE A 5 -0.49 10.44 12.78
C ILE A 5 -1.37 9.37 12.14
N ILE A 6 -1.69 8.30 12.87
CA ILE A 6 -2.58 7.25 12.39
C ILE A 6 -3.73 7.05 13.38
N ALA A 7 -4.97 7.11 12.87
CA ALA A 7 -6.18 6.96 13.69
C ALA A 7 -7.38 6.48 12.85
N ALA A 8 -8.31 5.75 13.49
CA ALA A 8 -9.65 5.57 12.98
C ALA A 8 -10.58 6.63 13.61
N VAL A 9 -11.30 7.37 12.80
CA VAL A 9 -12.12 8.52 13.21
C VAL A 9 -13.54 8.39 12.67
N ALA A 10 -14.53 8.69 13.50
CA ALA A 10 -15.92 8.82 13.09
C ALA A 10 -16.20 10.19 12.44
N ARG A 11 -17.35 10.38 11.81
CA ARG A 11 -17.75 11.65 11.19
C ARG A 11 -17.70 12.86 12.14
N ASN A 12 -17.90 12.64 13.43
CA ASN A 12 -17.81 13.66 14.49
C ASN A 12 -16.44 13.72 15.19
N ASN A 13 -15.41 13.18 14.55
CA ASN A 13 -14.04 13.05 15.06
C ASN A 13 -13.90 12.14 16.30
N ALA A 14 -14.93 11.37 16.69
CA ALA A 14 -14.80 10.43 17.79
C ALA A 14 -13.82 9.28 17.44
N ILE A 15 -12.97 8.90 18.40
CA ILE A 15 -11.93 7.88 18.24
C ILE A 15 -11.97 6.79 19.31
N GLY A 16 -12.70 7.00 20.39
CA GLY A 16 -12.74 6.04 21.50
C GLY A 16 -13.82 6.33 22.52
N ASN A 17 -14.12 5.30 23.30
CA ASN A 17 -14.96 5.38 24.50
C ASN A 17 -14.39 4.46 25.59
N ASN A 18 -14.21 4.98 26.82
CA ASN A 18 -13.72 4.22 27.98
C ASN A 18 -12.37 3.48 27.70
N ASN A 19 -11.42 4.15 27.07
CA ASN A 19 -10.11 3.61 26.62
C ASN A 19 -10.23 2.41 25.65
N LYS A 20 -11.31 2.28 24.89
CA LYS A 20 -11.49 1.26 23.86
C LYS A 20 -11.69 1.92 22.51
N LEU A 21 -11.27 1.23 21.45
CA LEU A 21 -11.59 1.62 20.08
C LEU A 21 -13.11 1.53 19.85
N LEU A 22 -13.66 2.48 19.10
CA LEU A 22 -15.07 2.49 18.72
C LEU A 22 -15.40 1.39 17.70
N TYR A 23 -14.47 1.11 16.80
CA TYR A 23 -14.70 0.20 15.68
C TYR A 23 -13.68 -0.93 15.65
N TRP A 24 -14.16 -2.13 15.31
CA TRP A 24 -13.31 -3.25 14.98
C TRP A 24 -13.33 -3.46 13.47
N LEU A 25 -12.32 -2.93 12.78
CA LEU A 25 -12.17 -3.00 11.33
C LEU A 25 -10.92 -3.81 10.98
N PRO A 26 -11.05 -5.07 10.57
CA PRO A 26 -9.88 -5.91 10.25
C PRO A 26 -8.95 -5.34 9.17
N SER A 27 -9.50 -4.61 8.19
CA SER A 27 -8.71 -3.95 7.15
C SER A 27 -7.91 -2.76 7.70
N ASP A 28 -8.49 -1.99 8.63
CA ASP A 28 -7.79 -0.91 9.34
C ASP A 28 -6.63 -1.45 10.18
N LEU A 29 -6.86 -2.51 10.94
CA LEU A 29 -5.80 -3.15 11.73
C LEU A 29 -4.67 -3.70 10.84
N ARG A 30 -5.00 -4.17 9.64
CA ARG A 30 -4.00 -4.61 8.66
C ARG A 30 -3.20 -3.41 8.14
N ARG A 31 -3.86 -2.33 7.72
CA ARG A 31 -3.23 -1.09 7.28
C ARG A 31 -2.34 -0.50 8.38
N PHE A 32 -2.85 -0.43 9.61
CA PHE A 32 -2.06 0.00 10.78
C PHE A 32 -0.78 -0.83 10.93
N LYS A 33 -0.90 -2.17 10.86
CA LYS A 33 0.27 -3.05 10.94
C LYS A 33 1.24 -2.81 9.78
N GLN A 34 0.76 -2.66 8.56
CA GLN A 34 1.58 -2.42 7.37
C GLN A 34 2.37 -1.10 7.49
N LEU A 35 1.69 -0.01 7.86
CA LEU A 35 2.30 1.30 7.98
C LEU A 35 3.31 1.40 9.13
N THR A 36 3.07 0.72 10.25
CA THR A 36 3.88 0.92 11.46
C THR A 36 4.98 -0.13 11.69
N THR A 37 4.96 -1.26 10.96
CA THR A 37 5.99 -2.31 11.13
C THR A 37 7.34 -1.83 10.62
N GLY A 38 8.39 -2.02 11.44
CA GLY A 38 9.75 -1.56 11.14
C GLY A 38 10.03 -0.11 11.59
N HIS A 39 9.01 0.61 12.06
CA HIS A 39 9.10 2.02 12.41
C HIS A 39 8.95 2.28 13.91
N THR A 40 9.17 3.51 14.30
CA THR A 40 8.92 3.99 15.67
C THR A 40 7.46 4.36 15.83
N ILE A 41 6.85 3.88 16.90
CA ILE A 41 5.50 4.27 17.31
C ILE A 41 5.54 5.01 18.65
N ILE A 42 4.80 6.11 18.75
CA ILE A 42 4.65 6.90 19.98
C ILE A 42 3.19 6.92 20.41
N MET A 43 2.94 6.62 21.68
CA MET A 43 1.61 6.57 22.25
C MET A 43 1.58 7.09 23.70
N GLY A 44 0.44 7.52 24.15
CA GLY A 44 0.18 7.79 25.55
C GLY A 44 0.01 6.49 26.37
N ARG A 45 0.22 6.55 27.67
CA ARG A 45 0.12 5.40 28.57
C ARG A 45 -1.24 4.70 28.49
N ASN A 46 -2.35 5.44 28.40
CA ASN A 46 -3.68 4.83 28.28
C ASN A 46 -3.86 4.03 27.00
N THR A 47 -3.34 4.51 25.88
CA THR A 47 -3.31 3.77 24.61
C THR A 47 -2.48 2.49 24.76
N PHE A 48 -1.30 2.57 25.39
CA PHE A 48 -0.50 1.36 25.67
C PHE A 48 -1.28 0.33 26.51
N LEU A 49 -1.97 0.76 27.56
CA LEU A 49 -2.76 -0.13 28.41
C LEU A 49 -3.97 -0.76 27.69
N SER A 50 -4.43 -0.17 26.60
CA SER A 50 -5.50 -0.73 25.76
C SER A 50 -4.99 -1.81 24.79
N LEU A 51 -3.68 -1.95 24.60
CA LEU A 51 -3.10 -2.96 23.71
C LEU A 51 -3.19 -4.36 24.33
N PRO A 52 -3.78 -5.36 23.64
CA PRO A 52 -4.07 -6.66 24.24
C PRO A 52 -2.83 -7.44 24.69
N LYS A 53 -1.68 -7.19 24.09
CA LYS A 53 -0.44 -7.94 24.30
C LYS A 53 0.76 -7.05 24.68
N GLY A 54 0.52 -5.80 25.10
CA GLY A 54 1.58 -4.84 25.41
C GLY A 54 2.33 -4.33 24.19
N ALA A 55 3.66 -4.18 24.28
CA ALA A 55 4.50 -3.64 23.21
C ALA A 55 4.30 -4.36 21.88
N LEU A 56 4.11 -3.59 20.81
CA LEU A 56 3.84 -4.13 19.48
C LEU A 56 5.14 -4.69 18.86
N PRO A 57 5.16 -5.93 18.37
CA PRO A 57 6.36 -6.55 17.82
C PRO A 57 6.85 -5.86 16.55
N ASN A 58 8.17 -5.95 16.31
CA ASN A 58 8.84 -5.37 15.13
C ASN A 58 8.66 -3.86 14.98
N ARG A 59 8.58 -3.14 16.10
CA ARG A 59 8.47 -1.69 16.20
C ARG A 59 9.25 -1.18 17.39
N ARG A 60 9.81 0.01 17.29
CA ARG A 60 10.31 0.73 18.43
C ARG A 60 9.12 1.36 19.14
N ASN A 61 8.81 0.88 20.35
CA ASN A 61 7.66 1.33 21.13
C ASN A 61 8.07 2.44 22.09
N ILE A 62 7.47 3.61 21.98
CA ILE A 62 7.67 4.74 22.89
C ILE A 62 6.34 5.07 23.57
N VAL A 63 6.36 5.17 24.91
CA VAL A 63 5.19 5.53 25.71
C VAL A 63 5.43 6.85 26.42
N LEU A 64 4.50 7.78 26.28
CA LEU A 64 4.52 9.04 27.00
C LEU A 64 3.83 8.89 28.36
N SER A 65 4.58 9.16 29.45
CA SER A 65 4.06 9.06 30.81
C SER A 65 4.83 9.94 31.78
N HIS A 66 4.10 10.62 32.66
CA HIS A 66 4.68 11.34 33.81
C HIS A 66 4.66 10.52 35.10
N THR A 67 4.00 9.35 35.10
CA THR A 67 3.74 8.57 36.32
C THR A 67 4.52 7.29 36.42
N VAL A 68 5.04 6.78 35.31
CA VAL A 68 5.89 5.58 35.27
C VAL A 68 7.16 5.89 34.47
N SER A 69 8.28 5.33 34.90
CA SER A 69 9.58 5.51 34.26
C SER A 69 10.06 4.30 33.46
N SER A 70 9.37 3.18 33.54
CA SER A 70 9.71 1.93 32.83
C SER A 70 8.46 1.13 32.50
N ILE A 71 8.43 0.60 31.28
CA ILE A 71 7.40 -0.30 30.77
C ILE A 71 8.13 -1.36 29.94
N ASP A 72 7.82 -2.63 30.17
CA ASP A 72 8.49 -3.74 29.48
C ASP A 72 8.29 -3.65 27.95
N GLY A 73 9.40 -3.77 27.21
CA GLY A 73 9.41 -3.65 25.75
C GLY A 73 9.18 -2.25 25.19
N CYS A 74 9.20 -1.19 26.04
CA CYS A 74 9.00 0.19 25.63
C CYS A 74 10.06 1.13 26.20
N GLU A 75 10.37 2.17 25.44
CA GLU A 75 11.02 3.37 25.98
C GLU A 75 9.94 4.29 26.58
N VAL A 76 10.26 4.95 27.69
CA VAL A 76 9.31 5.86 28.36
C VAL A 76 9.90 7.26 28.46
N TYR A 77 9.14 8.25 28.04
CA TYR A 77 9.52 9.66 28.10
C TYR A 77 8.40 10.52 28.70
N GLY A 78 8.78 11.64 29.30
CA GLY A 78 7.84 12.55 29.95
C GLY A 78 7.03 13.41 28.97
N SER A 79 7.54 13.65 27.75
CA SER A 79 6.89 14.51 26.77
C SER A 79 7.10 14.01 25.34
N LEU A 80 6.27 14.51 24.43
CA LEU A 80 6.43 14.26 23.00
C LEU A 80 7.75 14.86 22.48
N ASP A 81 8.14 16.04 22.95
CA ASP A 81 9.40 16.70 22.56
C ASP A 81 10.62 15.87 22.94
N GLU A 82 10.62 15.33 24.16
CA GLU A 82 11.69 14.47 24.63
C GLU A 82 11.77 13.19 23.79
N ALA A 83 10.64 12.56 23.51
CA ALA A 83 10.55 11.35 22.69
C ALA A 83 11.06 11.60 21.26
N LEU A 84 10.58 12.65 20.60
CA LEU A 84 11.01 13.02 19.25
C LEU A 84 12.50 13.41 19.20
N GLY A 85 13.02 14.04 20.25
CA GLY A 85 14.45 14.33 20.37
C GLY A 85 15.37 13.11 20.46
N LYS A 86 14.81 11.90 20.66
CA LYS A 86 15.52 10.61 20.66
C LYS A 86 15.38 9.84 19.34
N CYS A 87 14.65 10.40 18.37
CA CYS A 87 14.51 9.84 17.03
C CYS A 87 15.56 10.47 16.10
N SER A 88 16.05 9.70 15.15
CA SER A 88 17.03 10.17 14.16
C SER A 88 16.37 10.99 13.04
N SER A 89 17.16 11.77 12.32
CA SER A 89 16.65 12.66 11.25
C SER A 89 16.05 11.92 10.05
N ASP A 90 16.38 10.67 9.86
CA ASP A 90 15.90 9.78 8.80
C ASP A 90 14.81 8.82 9.27
N GLU A 91 14.43 8.86 10.56
CA GLU A 91 13.45 7.98 11.16
C GLU A 91 12.02 8.37 10.79
N GLU A 92 11.19 7.37 10.53
CA GLU A 92 9.76 7.53 10.33
C GLU A 92 9.02 7.19 11.63
N VAL A 93 8.24 8.15 12.13
CA VAL A 93 7.59 8.09 13.45
C VAL A 93 6.08 8.15 13.29
N TYR A 94 5.38 7.16 13.85
CA TYR A 94 3.92 7.11 13.87
C TYR A 94 3.37 7.44 15.26
N ILE A 95 2.58 8.49 15.35
CA ILE A 95 1.80 8.82 16.55
C ILE A 95 0.49 8.02 16.50
N ILE A 96 0.31 7.13 17.47
CA ILE A 96 -0.81 6.17 17.47
C ILE A 96 -1.83 6.44 18.59
N GLY A 97 -1.72 7.59 19.26
CA GLY A 97 -2.74 8.04 20.19
C GLY A 97 -2.31 8.13 21.66
N GLY A 98 -3.23 8.47 22.57
CA GLY A 98 -4.63 8.87 22.35
C GLY A 98 -4.84 10.36 22.06
N ALA A 99 -6.04 10.83 22.30
CA ALA A 99 -6.49 12.19 21.95
C ALA A 99 -5.51 13.29 22.38
N SER A 100 -4.98 13.26 23.60
CA SER A 100 -4.03 14.27 24.09
C SER A 100 -2.69 14.21 23.35
N VAL A 101 -2.24 13.04 22.91
CA VAL A 101 -0.99 12.90 22.15
C VAL A 101 -1.21 13.34 20.71
N TYR A 102 -2.37 13.02 20.12
CA TYR A 102 -2.75 13.55 18.82
C TYR A 102 -2.76 15.07 18.80
N ALA A 103 -3.41 15.69 19.80
CA ALA A 103 -3.46 17.16 19.90
C ALA A 103 -2.07 17.79 19.97
N GLN A 104 -1.12 17.19 20.70
CA GLN A 104 0.26 17.69 20.79
C GLN A 104 1.04 17.48 19.48
N ALA A 105 0.70 16.44 18.70
CA ALA A 105 1.40 16.08 17.48
C ALA A 105 0.90 16.84 16.24
N MET A 106 -0.31 17.40 16.26
CA MET A 106 -0.93 18.05 15.08
C MET A 106 -0.03 19.12 14.47
N ASP A 107 0.63 19.96 15.29
CA ASP A 107 1.51 21.02 14.79
C ASP A 107 2.88 20.52 14.30
N ARG A 108 3.16 19.25 14.43
CA ARG A 108 4.45 18.62 14.09
C ARG A 108 4.34 17.53 13.03
N ALA A 109 3.16 16.97 12.87
CA ALA A 109 2.94 15.90 11.91
C ALA A 109 3.01 16.42 10.47
N ASP A 110 3.64 15.68 9.60
CA ASP A 110 3.73 15.94 8.16
C ASP A 110 2.52 15.38 7.43
N MET A 111 1.94 14.29 7.98
CA MET A 111 0.84 13.55 7.37
C MET A 111 -0.12 12.98 8.41
N LEU A 112 -1.40 12.90 8.04
CA LEU A 112 -2.42 12.12 8.76
C LEU A 112 -2.80 10.94 7.90
N CYS A 113 -2.69 9.73 8.45
CA CYS A 113 -3.12 8.47 7.84
C CYS A 113 -4.41 8.03 8.54
N LEU A 114 -5.56 8.53 8.08
CA LEU A 114 -6.83 8.31 8.77
C LEU A 114 -7.64 7.16 8.15
N THR A 115 -8.43 6.50 8.98
CA THR A 115 -9.54 5.65 8.58
C THR A 115 -10.82 6.36 8.98
N GLU A 116 -11.50 6.99 8.03
CA GLU A 116 -12.73 7.71 8.26
C GLU A 116 -13.91 6.75 8.17
N VAL A 117 -14.62 6.58 9.29
CA VAL A 117 -15.75 5.66 9.39
C VAL A 117 -17.05 6.43 9.21
N ASP A 118 -17.91 5.93 8.34
CA ASP A 118 -19.22 6.51 8.03
C ASP A 118 -20.24 6.24 9.14
N ASP A 119 -19.96 6.79 10.32
CA ASP A 119 -20.80 6.65 11.51
C ASP A 119 -20.66 7.87 12.44
N ILE A 120 -21.67 8.05 13.30
CA ILE A 120 -21.66 8.97 14.44
C ILE A 120 -22.04 8.14 15.65
N PRO A 121 -21.08 7.72 16.49
CA PRO A 121 -21.34 6.87 17.64
C PRO A 121 -22.18 7.60 18.70
N ASP A 122 -23.13 6.90 19.32
CA ASP A 122 -23.98 7.44 20.38
C ASP A 122 -23.18 7.83 21.63
N GLU A 123 -22.08 7.13 21.91
CA GLU A 123 -21.21 7.38 23.06
C GLU A 123 -19.74 7.46 22.61
N ALA A 124 -19.08 8.55 22.97
CA ALA A 124 -17.65 8.74 22.80
C ALA A 124 -17.13 9.70 23.85
N ASP A 125 -15.92 9.45 24.38
CA ASP A 125 -15.24 10.31 25.36
C ASP A 125 -13.86 10.79 24.89
N ALA A 126 -13.40 10.29 23.75
CA ALA A 126 -12.15 10.68 23.13
C ALA A 126 -12.37 11.10 21.66
N PHE A 127 -11.81 12.26 21.30
CA PHE A 127 -11.99 12.85 19.98
C PHE A 127 -10.64 13.20 19.36
N PHE A 128 -10.56 13.03 18.04
CA PHE A 128 -9.44 13.48 17.23
C PHE A 128 -9.51 15.01 17.05
N PRO A 129 -8.37 15.72 17.00
CA PRO A 129 -8.34 17.15 16.73
C PRO A 129 -8.97 17.52 15.38
N ASP A 130 -9.39 18.77 15.22
CA ASP A 130 -9.83 19.29 13.94
C ASP A 130 -8.70 19.23 12.91
N TYR A 131 -9.02 18.66 11.73
CA TYR A 131 -8.11 18.54 10.61
C TYR A 131 -8.69 19.10 9.30
N SER A 132 -9.73 19.91 9.40
CA SER A 132 -10.43 20.49 8.25
C SER A 132 -9.54 21.35 7.34
N SER A 133 -8.42 21.85 7.86
CA SER A 133 -7.43 22.60 7.09
C SER A 133 -6.43 21.71 6.32
N TRP A 134 -6.39 20.42 6.60
CA TRP A 134 -5.47 19.49 5.93
C TRP A 134 -5.94 19.15 4.54
N ILE A 135 -5.01 18.86 3.62
CA ILE A 135 -5.28 18.63 2.21
C ILE A 135 -5.30 17.12 1.95
N GLU A 136 -6.42 16.59 1.45
CA GLU A 136 -6.52 15.20 1.04
C GLU A 136 -5.51 14.94 -0.09
N ALA A 137 -4.61 13.98 0.12
CA ALA A 137 -3.57 13.60 -0.81
C ALA A 137 -3.89 12.27 -1.50
N TRP A 138 -4.61 11.38 -0.80
CA TRP A 138 -5.03 10.08 -1.30
C TRP A 138 -6.22 9.57 -0.50
N SER A 139 -7.10 8.78 -1.16
CA SER A 139 -8.17 8.05 -0.48
C SER A 139 -8.53 6.74 -1.18
N GLU A 140 -9.05 5.78 -0.40
CA GLU A 140 -9.57 4.49 -0.86
C GLU A 140 -10.87 4.16 -0.13
N GLU A 141 -11.96 3.97 -0.87
CA GLU A 141 -13.28 3.68 -0.33
C GLU A 141 -13.47 2.18 -0.05
N HIS A 142 -14.11 1.87 1.07
CA HIS A 142 -14.47 0.52 1.49
C HIS A 142 -15.94 0.46 1.91
N THR A 143 -16.70 -0.43 1.30
CA THR A 143 -18.09 -0.69 1.70
C THR A 143 -18.15 -1.72 2.82
N LYS A 144 -19.17 -1.58 3.69
CA LYS A 144 -19.44 -2.57 4.73
C LYS A 144 -19.66 -3.97 4.13
N ASP A 145 -19.20 -4.97 4.85
CA ASP A 145 -19.31 -6.38 4.48
C ASP A 145 -19.52 -7.25 5.73
N GLU A 146 -19.40 -8.56 5.60
CA GLU A 146 -19.55 -9.51 6.74
C GLU A 146 -18.51 -9.29 7.86
N LYS A 147 -17.38 -8.61 7.57
CA LYS A 147 -16.28 -8.35 8.50
C LYS A 147 -16.23 -6.91 8.99
N HIS A 148 -16.88 -6.00 8.29
CA HIS A 148 -16.87 -4.57 8.56
C HIS A 148 -18.29 -4.05 8.75
N SER A 149 -18.58 -3.52 9.94
CA SER A 149 -19.94 -3.08 10.32
C SER A 149 -20.39 -1.78 9.65
N HIS A 150 -19.44 -0.98 9.14
CA HIS A 150 -19.67 0.35 8.55
C HIS A 150 -18.93 0.50 7.24
N ASP A 151 -19.41 1.38 6.37
CA ASP A 151 -18.63 1.92 5.28
C ASP A 151 -17.52 2.78 5.88
N PHE A 152 -16.36 2.78 5.27
CA PHE A 152 -15.22 3.60 5.69
C PHE A 152 -14.33 3.90 4.51
N ARG A 153 -13.47 4.89 4.66
CA ARG A 153 -12.41 5.16 3.68
C ARG A 153 -11.06 5.33 4.38
N PHE A 154 -10.03 4.85 3.76
CA PHE A 154 -8.67 5.23 4.10
C PHE A 154 -8.37 6.56 3.44
N VAL A 155 -7.78 7.48 4.19
CA VAL A 155 -7.43 8.80 3.68
C VAL A 155 -6.09 9.22 4.23
N ASP A 156 -5.22 9.69 3.35
CA ASP A 156 -3.99 10.36 3.72
C ASP A 156 -4.11 11.86 3.46
N TYR A 157 -3.86 12.66 4.49
CA TYR A 157 -3.87 14.10 4.43
C TYR A 157 -2.47 14.65 4.59
N LYS A 158 -2.14 15.69 3.82
CA LYS A 158 -0.91 16.47 3.94
C LYS A 158 -1.18 17.78 4.68
N ARG A 159 -0.19 18.25 5.43
CA ARG A 159 -0.23 19.58 6.03
C ARG A 159 -0.22 20.65 4.94
N PRO A 160 -1.04 21.72 5.04
CA PRO A 160 -0.96 22.86 4.14
C PRO A 160 0.45 23.51 4.18
N GLY A 161 1.03 23.75 3.01
CA GLY A 161 2.36 24.39 2.88
C GLY A 161 3.57 23.47 2.94
N ILE A 162 3.40 22.17 3.16
CA ILE A 162 4.47 21.20 2.86
C ILE A 162 4.47 21.01 1.35
N VAL A 163 5.52 21.50 0.70
CA VAL A 163 5.86 21.15 -0.67
C VAL A 163 6.22 19.66 -0.66
N ASP A 164 5.66 18.88 -1.56
CA ASP A 164 5.80 17.43 -1.65
C ASP A 164 7.24 16.97 -1.37
N ASP A 165 7.47 16.51 -0.15
CA ASP A 165 8.60 15.63 0.14
C ASP A 165 8.04 14.21 -0.04
N ASP A 166 8.60 13.46 -0.98
CA ASP A 166 8.14 12.22 -1.64
C ASP A 166 7.83 11.01 -0.73
N LYS A 167 7.28 11.21 0.48
CA LYS A 167 7.16 10.16 1.51
C LYS A 167 5.73 9.73 1.87
N ASN A 168 4.74 10.00 1.01
CA ASN A 168 3.44 9.34 1.16
C ASN A 168 3.54 7.90 0.64
N PRO A 169 3.31 6.85 1.45
CA PRO A 169 3.40 5.47 0.99
C PRO A 169 2.40 5.13 -0.14
N HIS A 170 1.41 5.99 -0.37
CA HIS A 170 0.43 5.84 -1.45
C HIS A 170 0.68 6.77 -2.64
N VAL A 171 1.52 7.81 -2.49
CA VAL A 171 1.98 8.64 -3.60
C VAL A 171 3.32 8.11 -4.07
N LEU A 172 3.36 7.62 -5.28
CA LEU A 172 4.60 7.14 -5.89
C LEU A 172 5.61 8.29 -5.98
N THR A 173 6.89 7.99 -5.76
CA THR A 173 7.95 8.95 -6.07
C THR A 173 7.89 9.33 -7.55
N ASP A 174 8.36 10.52 -7.93
CA ASP A 174 8.41 10.94 -9.33
C ASP A 174 9.12 9.89 -10.21
N ALA A 175 10.17 9.26 -9.68
CA ALA A 175 10.91 8.21 -10.39
C ALA A 175 10.05 6.95 -10.64
N LEU A 176 9.23 6.53 -9.68
CA LEU A 176 8.33 5.39 -9.84
C LEU A 176 7.13 5.73 -10.72
N GLU A 177 6.58 6.94 -10.61
CA GLU A 177 5.51 7.40 -11.51
C GLU A 177 5.99 7.46 -12.97
N GLN A 178 7.21 7.94 -13.23
CA GLN A 178 7.83 7.90 -14.56
C GLN A 178 7.94 6.47 -15.10
N ARG A 179 8.20 5.47 -14.24
CA ARG A 179 8.23 4.06 -14.65
C ARG A 179 6.85 3.52 -15.01
N VAL A 180 5.81 3.92 -14.27
CA VAL A 180 4.41 3.60 -14.61
C VAL A 180 4.08 4.16 -15.99
N GLN A 181 4.39 5.44 -16.24
CA GLN A 181 4.17 6.06 -17.54
C GLN A 181 4.98 5.36 -18.64
N LYS A 182 6.25 5.01 -18.36
CA LYS A 182 7.09 4.26 -19.29
C LYS A 182 6.53 2.90 -19.66
N ALA A 183 5.91 2.19 -18.72
CA ALA A 183 5.23 0.92 -19.02
C ALA A 183 4.07 1.11 -20.01
N VAL A 184 3.27 2.17 -19.83
CA VAL A 184 2.17 2.51 -20.75
C VAL A 184 2.72 2.90 -22.14
N GLU A 185 3.76 3.75 -22.19
CA GLU A 185 4.40 4.15 -23.44
C GLU A 185 4.90 2.93 -24.23
N LEU A 186 5.66 2.03 -23.57
CA LEU A 186 6.17 0.80 -24.20
C LEU A 186 5.02 -0.06 -24.74
N PHE A 187 3.89 -0.13 -24.01
CA PHE A 187 2.73 -0.84 -24.53
C PHE A 187 2.16 -0.17 -25.79
N MET A 188 2.11 1.14 -25.83
CA MET A 188 1.64 1.91 -26.99
C MET A 188 2.65 1.85 -28.17
N GLU A 189 3.95 1.72 -27.89
CA GLU A 189 5.01 1.47 -28.87
C GLU A 189 4.91 0.08 -29.53
N GLY A 190 4.07 -0.84 -29.01
CA GLY A 190 3.87 -2.16 -29.60
C GLY A 190 4.42 -3.35 -28.81
N TYR A 191 5.06 -3.14 -27.66
CA TYR A 191 5.48 -4.23 -26.78
C TYR A 191 4.26 -4.89 -26.14
N ASN A 192 4.36 -6.18 -25.80
CA ASN A 192 3.26 -6.85 -25.13
C ASN A 192 3.14 -6.45 -23.66
N CYS A 193 2.01 -6.77 -23.00
CA CYS A 193 1.70 -6.35 -21.63
C CYS A 193 2.83 -6.70 -20.63
N SER A 194 3.43 -7.89 -20.73
CA SER A 194 4.51 -8.31 -19.83
C SER A 194 5.81 -7.59 -20.14
N GLN A 195 6.17 -7.47 -21.42
CA GLN A 195 7.36 -6.74 -21.84
C GLN A 195 7.33 -5.28 -21.39
N SER A 196 6.17 -4.65 -21.47
CA SER A 196 5.98 -3.25 -21.08
C SER A 196 6.25 -3.02 -19.60
N VAL A 197 5.71 -3.88 -18.72
CA VAL A 197 5.96 -3.78 -17.28
C VAL A 197 7.42 -4.13 -16.96
N VAL A 198 7.92 -5.28 -17.44
CA VAL A 198 9.29 -5.72 -17.09
C VAL A 198 10.33 -4.72 -17.56
N ALA A 199 10.25 -4.25 -18.80
CA ALA A 199 11.25 -3.31 -19.34
C ALA A 199 11.22 -1.91 -18.69
N ALA A 200 10.11 -1.53 -18.06
CA ALA A 200 9.99 -0.27 -17.32
C ALA A 200 10.69 -0.28 -15.95
N PHE A 201 10.90 -1.45 -15.35
CA PHE A 201 11.43 -1.59 -14.00
C PHE A 201 12.75 -2.39 -13.91
N ALA A 202 13.11 -3.14 -14.95
CA ALA A 202 14.20 -4.12 -14.92
C ALA A 202 15.57 -3.54 -14.59
N ASP A 203 15.85 -2.32 -15.01
CA ASP A 203 17.11 -1.61 -14.77
C ASP A 203 17.36 -1.32 -13.29
N MET A 204 16.31 -1.18 -12.48
CA MET A 204 16.40 -1.04 -11.01
C MET A 204 17.13 -2.23 -10.37
N TYR A 205 17.07 -3.39 -11.02
CA TYR A 205 17.62 -4.65 -10.54
C TYR A 205 18.78 -5.13 -11.44
N GLY A 206 19.41 -4.23 -12.17
CA GLY A 206 20.58 -4.51 -13.00
C GLY A 206 20.32 -5.32 -14.27
N MET A 207 19.05 -5.54 -14.64
CA MET A 207 18.71 -6.24 -15.87
C MET A 207 18.70 -5.29 -17.06
N ASN A 208 19.49 -5.59 -18.09
CA ASN A 208 19.47 -4.79 -19.31
C ASN A 208 18.17 -4.97 -20.11
N ARG A 209 17.85 -3.97 -20.94
CA ARG A 209 16.60 -3.88 -21.69
C ARG A 209 16.33 -5.10 -22.58
N ASP A 210 17.36 -5.58 -23.29
CA ASP A 210 17.18 -6.71 -24.22
C ASP A 210 16.85 -8.01 -23.49
N THR A 211 17.51 -8.25 -22.36
CA THR A 211 17.23 -9.39 -21.49
C THR A 211 15.81 -9.29 -20.92
N ALA A 212 15.41 -8.11 -20.44
CA ALA A 212 14.06 -7.85 -19.92
C ALA A 212 12.98 -8.16 -20.96
N LEU A 213 13.16 -7.67 -22.19
CA LEU A 213 12.23 -7.89 -23.30
C LEU A 213 12.15 -9.36 -23.72
N ARG A 214 13.28 -10.08 -23.80
CA ARG A 214 13.33 -11.50 -24.17
C ARG A 214 12.70 -12.39 -23.10
N LEU A 215 13.07 -12.16 -21.83
CA LEU A 215 12.56 -12.92 -20.70
C LEU A 215 11.02 -12.85 -20.62
N SER A 216 10.46 -11.66 -20.84
CA SER A 216 9.02 -11.40 -20.68
C SER A 216 8.19 -11.62 -21.95
N ALA A 217 8.82 -11.85 -23.12
CA ALA A 217 8.11 -11.97 -24.40
C ALA A 217 7.01 -13.04 -24.41
N GLY A 218 7.29 -14.20 -23.81
CA GLY A 218 6.36 -15.35 -23.80
C GLY A 218 5.09 -15.14 -22.97
N PHE A 219 5.07 -14.17 -22.05
CA PHE A 219 3.92 -13.93 -21.17
C PHE A 219 2.86 -13.00 -21.78
N GLY A 220 3.11 -12.43 -22.94
CA GLY A 220 2.16 -11.58 -23.66
C GLY A 220 0.85 -12.27 -24.02
N GLY A 221 -0.27 -11.54 -23.90
CA GLY A 221 -1.60 -12.05 -24.25
C GLY A 221 -2.11 -13.18 -23.36
N GLY A 222 -1.62 -13.25 -22.13
CA GLY A 222 -1.92 -14.31 -21.17
C GLY A 222 -1.24 -15.62 -21.54
N VAL A 223 0.10 -15.60 -21.47
CA VAL A 223 1.03 -16.69 -21.83
C VAL A 223 0.84 -17.14 -23.30
N GLY A 224 1.66 -16.57 -24.18
CA GLY A 224 1.64 -16.95 -25.61
C GLY A 224 0.28 -16.81 -26.30
N ARG A 225 -0.56 -15.87 -25.87
CA ARG A 225 -1.96 -15.63 -26.32
C ARG A 225 -2.97 -16.72 -25.93
N LEU A 226 -2.63 -17.59 -25.00
CA LEU A 226 -3.57 -18.61 -24.46
C LEU A 226 -4.66 -18.02 -23.55
N ARG A 227 -4.64 -16.70 -23.29
CA ARG A 227 -5.65 -15.98 -22.49
C ARG A 227 -5.75 -16.44 -21.03
N MET A 228 -4.66 -16.99 -20.52
CA MET A 228 -4.49 -17.40 -19.11
C MET A 228 -4.27 -16.15 -18.21
N ILE A 229 -3.27 -16.15 -17.35
CA ILE A 229 -2.95 -15.01 -16.49
C ILE A 229 -2.57 -13.76 -17.31
N CYS A 230 -3.01 -12.59 -16.88
CA CYS A 230 -2.72 -11.33 -17.54
C CYS A 230 -1.21 -11.10 -17.65
N GLY A 231 -0.73 -10.73 -18.85
CA GLY A 231 0.69 -10.49 -19.08
C GLY A 231 1.27 -9.33 -18.26
N ALA A 232 0.47 -8.32 -17.92
CA ALA A 232 0.91 -7.22 -17.05
C ALA A 232 1.15 -7.73 -15.61
N VAL A 233 0.25 -8.57 -15.10
CA VAL A 233 0.43 -9.25 -13.80
C VAL A 233 1.68 -10.15 -13.84
N SER A 234 1.85 -10.96 -14.89
CA SER A 234 3.06 -11.79 -15.04
C SER A 234 4.33 -10.94 -15.05
N GLY A 235 4.31 -9.76 -15.66
CA GLY A 235 5.42 -8.81 -15.66
C GLY A 235 5.72 -8.30 -14.26
N SER A 236 4.71 -7.96 -13.47
CA SER A 236 4.88 -7.56 -12.07
C SER A 236 5.47 -8.67 -11.21
N VAL A 237 5.01 -9.91 -11.39
CA VAL A 237 5.55 -11.09 -10.69
C VAL A 237 7.02 -11.34 -11.03
N ILE A 238 7.44 -11.15 -12.30
CA ILE A 238 8.86 -11.25 -12.69
C ILE A 238 9.71 -10.22 -11.95
N ILE A 239 9.29 -8.97 -11.89
CA ILE A 239 10.02 -7.91 -11.19
C ILE A 239 9.99 -8.13 -9.67
N ALA A 240 8.85 -8.57 -9.11
CA ALA A 240 8.77 -8.93 -7.69
C ALA A 240 9.78 -10.02 -7.33
N GLY A 241 9.92 -11.03 -8.16
CA GLY A 241 10.94 -12.07 -7.99
C GLY A 241 12.39 -11.55 -7.98
N MET A 242 12.67 -10.40 -8.60
CA MET A 242 14.01 -9.77 -8.60
C MET A 242 14.36 -9.14 -7.24
N TYR A 243 13.39 -8.61 -6.50
CA TYR A 243 13.65 -7.98 -5.20
C TYR A 243 13.34 -8.86 -3.99
N CYS A 244 12.43 -9.83 -4.10
CA CYS A 244 12.03 -10.67 -2.98
C CYS A 244 12.36 -12.17 -3.15
N GLY A 245 12.86 -12.58 -4.32
CA GLY A 245 13.17 -13.98 -4.62
C GLY A 245 14.41 -14.48 -3.90
N GLN A 246 14.31 -15.64 -3.23
CA GLN A 246 15.46 -16.31 -2.63
C GLN A 246 16.35 -16.94 -3.72
N THR A 247 17.65 -17.00 -3.45
CA THR A 247 18.65 -17.64 -4.34
C THR A 247 19.06 -19.03 -3.85
N GLU A 248 18.86 -19.33 -2.56
CA GLU A 248 19.19 -20.61 -1.98
C GLU A 248 17.98 -21.55 -1.94
N GLY A 249 18.16 -22.80 -2.36
CA GLY A 249 17.07 -23.78 -2.50
C GLY A 249 16.41 -24.20 -1.17
N ASP A 250 17.13 -24.13 -0.09
CA ASP A 250 16.69 -24.49 1.27
C ASP A 250 16.19 -23.28 2.09
N ASP A 251 16.31 -22.06 1.60
CA ASP A 251 15.72 -20.86 2.23
C ASP A 251 14.19 -20.87 2.14
N ARG A 252 13.57 -21.60 3.07
CA ARG A 252 12.11 -21.72 3.16
C ARG A 252 11.44 -20.42 3.57
N GLN A 253 12.11 -19.60 4.39
CA GLN A 253 11.56 -18.33 4.86
C GLN A 253 11.56 -17.28 3.75
N GLY A 254 12.65 -17.13 3.02
CA GLY A 254 12.72 -16.23 1.86
C GLY A 254 11.70 -16.62 0.78
N LYS A 255 11.57 -17.95 0.52
CA LYS A 255 10.53 -18.46 -0.39
C LYS A 255 9.11 -18.10 0.06
N ALA A 256 8.80 -18.26 1.35
CA ALA A 256 7.49 -17.93 1.89
C ALA A 256 7.21 -16.43 1.83
N SER A 257 8.21 -15.58 2.12
CA SER A 257 8.11 -14.12 2.03
C SER A 257 7.85 -13.67 0.59
N CYS A 258 8.58 -14.22 -0.38
CA CYS A 258 8.37 -13.90 -1.79
C CYS A 258 6.99 -14.35 -2.29
N TYR A 259 6.53 -15.54 -1.90
CA TYR A 259 5.18 -15.99 -2.27
C TYR A 259 4.08 -15.10 -1.67
N LYS A 260 4.27 -14.63 -0.44
CA LYS A 260 3.34 -13.71 0.20
C LYS A 260 3.26 -12.40 -0.59
N GLU A 261 4.40 -11.79 -0.92
CA GLU A 261 4.50 -10.57 -1.71
C GLU A 261 3.80 -10.69 -3.06
N ILE A 262 4.07 -11.78 -3.79
CA ILE A 262 3.43 -12.05 -5.08
C ILE A 262 1.91 -12.22 -4.94
N GLN A 263 1.44 -12.89 -3.89
CA GLN A 263 0.01 -13.06 -3.63
C GLN A 263 -0.67 -11.70 -3.33
N GLU A 264 -0.01 -10.83 -2.56
CA GLU A 264 -0.53 -9.48 -2.25
C GLU A 264 -0.64 -8.63 -3.53
N ILE A 265 0.36 -8.61 -4.40
CA ILE A 265 0.31 -7.95 -5.72
C ILE A 265 -0.86 -8.49 -6.58
N ILE A 266 -1.01 -9.81 -6.63
CA ILE A 266 -2.06 -10.46 -7.45
C ILE A 266 -3.46 -10.15 -6.91
N GLU A 267 -3.68 -10.22 -5.60
CA GLU A 267 -4.97 -9.93 -4.99
C GLU A 267 -5.33 -8.44 -5.11
N GLU A 268 -4.35 -7.54 -4.97
CA GLU A 268 -4.56 -6.12 -5.22
C GLU A 268 -4.98 -5.85 -6.66
N PHE A 269 -4.27 -6.41 -7.63
CA PHE A 269 -4.65 -6.28 -9.03
C PHE A 269 -6.06 -6.83 -9.30
N LYS A 270 -6.41 -7.99 -8.73
CA LYS A 270 -7.72 -8.59 -8.86
C LYS A 270 -8.82 -7.72 -8.27
N ARG A 271 -8.58 -7.11 -7.11
CA ARG A 271 -9.51 -6.18 -6.46
C ARG A 271 -9.79 -4.96 -7.35
N GLU A 272 -8.75 -4.34 -7.91
CA GLU A 272 -8.89 -3.15 -8.75
C GLU A 272 -9.47 -3.45 -10.14
N ASN A 273 -9.24 -4.65 -10.68
CA ASN A 273 -9.53 -4.96 -12.07
C ASN A 273 -10.60 -6.05 -12.27
N GLY A 274 -11.09 -6.65 -11.19
CA GLY A 274 -12.12 -7.70 -11.19
C GLY A 274 -11.61 -9.11 -11.47
N SER A 275 -10.47 -9.26 -12.14
CA SER A 275 -9.87 -10.57 -12.48
C SER A 275 -8.37 -10.43 -12.76
N VAL A 276 -7.67 -11.56 -12.75
CA VAL A 276 -6.28 -11.70 -13.23
C VAL A 276 -6.21 -12.50 -14.54
N ILE A 277 -7.33 -13.02 -15.01
CA ILE A 277 -7.40 -13.87 -16.21
C ILE A 277 -7.56 -13.01 -17.46
N CYS A 278 -6.63 -13.14 -18.40
CA CYS A 278 -6.62 -12.35 -19.64
C CYS A 278 -7.92 -12.45 -20.44
N ALA A 279 -8.53 -13.64 -20.51
CA ALA A 279 -9.81 -13.83 -21.19
C ALA A 279 -10.91 -12.99 -20.55
N GLU A 280 -11.05 -13.01 -19.23
CA GLU A 280 -12.06 -12.28 -18.47
C GLU A 280 -11.87 -10.77 -18.57
N LEU A 281 -10.62 -10.30 -18.41
CA LEU A 281 -10.27 -8.89 -18.57
C LEU A 281 -10.55 -8.34 -19.98
N LEU A 282 -10.60 -9.20 -20.97
CA LEU A 282 -10.95 -8.86 -22.37
C LEU A 282 -12.44 -9.04 -22.68
N GLY A 283 -13.27 -9.45 -21.70
CA GLY A 283 -14.69 -9.73 -21.92
C GLY A 283 -14.96 -10.93 -22.82
N LEU A 284 -14.00 -11.85 -22.91
CA LEU A 284 -14.17 -13.09 -23.68
C LEU A 284 -14.92 -14.10 -22.81
N ASN A 285 -16.24 -14.21 -23.01
CA ASN A 285 -17.09 -15.11 -22.26
C ASN A 285 -16.80 -16.57 -22.65
N GLY A 286 -16.35 -17.39 -21.69
CA GLY A 286 -16.09 -18.81 -21.85
C GLY A 286 -14.60 -19.14 -22.04
N ALA A 287 -14.23 -20.39 -21.71
CA ALA A 287 -12.89 -20.91 -21.99
C ALA A 287 -12.64 -20.89 -23.52
N VAL A 288 -11.62 -20.11 -23.91
CA VAL A 288 -11.21 -20.14 -25.33
C VAL A 288 -10.65 -21.54 -25.60
N PRO A 289 -11.24 -22.32 -26.50
CA PRO A 289 -10.77 -23.67 -26.74
C PRO A 289 -9.30 -23.66 -27.15
N THR A 290 -8.50 -24.48 -26.49
CA THR A 290 -7.12 -24.76 -26.89
C THR A 290 -7.12 -25.26 -28.34
N GLY A 291 -6.45 -24.53 -29.25
CA GLY A 291 -6.42 -24.86 -30.67
C GLY A 291 -7.20 -23.93 -31.61
N SER A 292 -8.12 -23.09 -31.07
CA SER A 292 -8.79 -22.04 -31.86
C SER A 292 -8.10 -20.67 -31.79
N LEU A 293 -7.07 -20.54 -30.96
CA LEU A 293 -6.34 -19.26 -30.78
C LEU A 293 -5.25 -19.11 -31.84
N SER A 294 -5.37 -18.08 -32.66
CA SER A 294 -4.30 -17.70 -33.56
C SER A 294 -3.06 -17.24 -32.78
N TYR A 295 -1.91 -17.80 -33.07
CA TYR A 295 -0.60 -17.34 -32.58
C TYR A 295 -0.16 -16.03 -33.23
N VAL A 296 -0.80 -15.62 -34.33
CA VAL A 296 -0.47 -14.38 -35.06
C VAL A 296 -0.97 -13.18 -34.25
N PRO A 297 -0.09 -12.23 -33.87
CA PRO A 297 -0.50 -11.02 -33.20
C PRO A 297 -1.42 -10.17 -34.08
N ALA A 298 -2.43 -9.56 -33.47
CA ALA A 298 -3.25 -8.57 -34.19
C ALA A 298 -2.40 -7.31 -34.46
N GLU A 299 -2.64 -6.67 -35.59
CA GLU A 299 -2.04 -5.37 -35.89
C GLU A 299 -2.43 -4.33 -34.82
N ARG A 300 -1.46 -3.57 -34.36
CA ARG A 300 -1.67 -2.53 -33.35
C ARG A 300 -1.92 -1.18 -33.99
N ASN A 301 -3.17 -0.85 -34.11
CA ASN A 301 -3.67 0.41 -34.64
C ASN A 301 -4.65 1.06 -33.65
N ALA A 302 -5.14 2.25 -33.97
CA ALA A 302 -6.06 3.00 -33.12
C ALA A 302 -7.31 2.18 -32.72
N ALA A 303 -7.85 1.40 -33.65
CA ALA A 303 -9.01 0.52 -33.40
C ALA A 303 -8.69 -0.63 -32.43
N TYR A 304 -7.46 -1.14 -32.45
CA TYR A 304 -6.99 -2.14 -31.49
C TYR A 304 -6.98 -1.59 -30.06
N TYR A 305 -6.39 -0.40 -29.89
CA TYR A 305 -6.28 0.22 -28.56
C TYR A 305 -7.63 0.69 -28.02
N ALA A 306 -8.50 1.22 -28.86
CA ALA A 306 -9.85 1.66 -28.48
C ALA A 306 -10.75 0.52 -27.96
N LYS A 307 -10.54 -0.71 -28.46
CA LYS A 307 -11.37 -1.88 -28.11
C LYS A 307 -10.84 -2.70 -26.93
N ARG A 308 -9.64 -2.40 -26.41
CA ARG A 308 -8.99 -3.26 -25.40
C ARG A 308 -8.58 -2.47 -24.18
N PRO A 309 -8.90 -2.93 -22.98
CA PRO A 309 -8.51 -2.27 -21.73
C PRO A 309 -7.03 -2.51 -21.35
N CYS A 310 -6.22 -3.10 -22.26
CA CYS A 310 -4.89 -3.59 -21.92
C CYS A 310 -3.92 -2.46 -21.49
N ALA A 311 -4.03 -1.25 -22.04
CA ALA A 311 -3.22 -0.11 -21.60
C ALA A 311 -3.50 0.23 -20.13
N GLN A 312 -4.77 0.31 -19.75
CA GLN A 312 -5.18 0.53 -18.35
C GLN A 312 -4.74 -0.61 -17.43
N LYS A 313 -4.75 -1.86 -17.92
CA LYS A 313 -4.27 -3.02 -17.13
C LYS A 313 -2.75 -3.02 -16.96
N VAL A 314 -2.00 -2.52 -17.94
CA VAL A 314 -0.55 -2.30 -17.83
C VAL A 314 -0.27 -1.19 -16.82
N GLU A 315 -1.00 -0.08 -16.88
CA GLU A 315 -0.88 1.02 -15.92
C GLU A 315 -1.19 0.54 -14.49
N SER A 316 -2.35 -0.11 -14.27
CA SER A 316 -2.74 -0.63 -12.96
C SER A 316 -1.68 -1.60 -12.39
N ALA A 317 -1.21 -2.56 -13.19
CA ALA A 317 -0.18 -3.51 -12.76
C ALA A 317 1.15 -2.83 -12.44
N ALA A 318 1.59 -1.86 -13.24
CA ALA A 318 2.80 -1.10 -13.01
C ALA A 318 2.70 -0.22 -11.76
N ARG A 319 1.54 0.39 -11.51
CA ARG A 319 1.27 1.22 -10.34
C ARG A 319 1.25 0.41 -9.04
N ILE A 320 0.59 -0.75 -9.05
CA ILE A 320 0.59 -1.70 -7.93
C ILE A 320 2.02 -2.15 -7.63
N LEU A 321 2.75 -2.60 -8.66
CA LEU A 321 4.15 -2.99 -8.51
C LEU A 321 5.01 -1.87 -7.91
N ALA A 322 4.84 -0.63 -8.38
CA ALA A 322 5.58 0.53 -7.89
C ALA A 322 5.29 0.81 -6.41
N ARG A 323 4.02 0.67 -5.96
CA ARG A 323 3.66 0.76 -4.52
C ARG A 323 4.38 -0.31 -3.70
N HIS A 324 4.39 -1.55 -4.16
CA HIS A 324 5.07 -2.65 -3.48
C HIS A 324 6.58 -2.46 -3.41
N ILE A 325 7.23 -2.00 -4.50
CA ILE A 325 8.66 -1.64 -4.51
C ILE A 325 8.97 -0.53 -3.49
N MET A 326 8.10 0.45 -3.37
CA MET A 326 8.30 1.55 -2.42
C MET A 326 8.20 1.08 -0.95
N MET A 327 7.47 -0.01 -0.70
CA MET A 327 7.25 -0.58 0.63
C MET A 327 8.22 -1.73 0.98
N SER A 328 8.99 -2.21 0.02
CA SER A 328 10.00 -3.26 0.20
C SER A 328 11.31 -2.69 0.71
#